data_15d073504de608bed081c6f91885968e
#
_entry.id   15d073504de608bed081c6f91885968e
#
_cell.length_a   1.000
_cell.length_b   1.000
_cell.length_c   1.000
_cell.angle_alpha   90.00
_cell.angle_beta   90.00
_cell.angle_gamma   90.00
#
_symmetry.space_group_name_H-M   'P 1'
#
loop_
_entity.id
_entity.type
_entity.pdbx_description
1 polymer ?
#
loop_
_entity_poly.entity_id
_entity_poly.type
_entity_poly.pdbx_seq_one_letter_code
_entity_poly.pdbx_strand_id
1 'polypeptide(L)'
;VIEIGPGPGGLTRALLAAGAAGVTAIERDDRCVEALQELVAAYPGRLHVVAEDALGIDPKSLVPAPRKIVANLPYNIATTLLLRWLLDLAAYESLTLMFQKEVALRLAAKPRSSAYGRLSVLVQWTAQVTALFDLAPRAFVPAPKVTSTLVRIEPRAEPLAPCRREDLERVTAAAFGQRRKMLRQSLKSVGADPEPLLASAGIEPTRRAEELSVEEFCALARALAA
;
A
#
# COMPACT_ATOMS: atom_id res chain seq x y z
N VAL A 1 1.41 -1.36 18.22
CA VAL A 1 1.10 -1.99 16.93
C VAL A 1 -0.39 -1.91 16.70
N ILE A 2 -0.80 -1.64 15.46
CA ILE A 2 -2.20 -1.71 15.03
C ILE A 2 -2.31 -2.94 14.15
N GLU A 3 -3.21 -3.88 14.50
CA GLU A 3 -3.51 -5.05 13.70
C GLU A 3 -4.89 -4.89 13.05
N ILE A 4 -4.98 -5.11 11.75
CA ILE A 4 -6.24 -5.04 11.01
C ILE A 4 -6.68 -6.45 10.65
N GLY A 5 -7.91 -6.81 11.07
CA GLY A 5 -8.49 -8.11 10.81
C GLY A 5 -7.75 -9.25 11.52
N PRO A 6 -7.63 -9.22 12.86
CA PRO A 6 -6.94 -10.25 13.64
C PRO A 6 -7.61 -11.63 13.49
N GLY A 7 -8.88 -11.68 13.11
CA GLY A 7 -9.67 -12.91 13.14
C GLY A 7 -9.67 -13.51 14.55
N PRO A 8 -9.47 -14.83 14.70
CA PRO A 8 -9.41 -15.47 16.02
C PRO A 8 -8.10 -15.22 16.79
N GLY A 9 -7.24 -14.30 16.34
CA GLY A 9 -6.08 -13.81 17.09
C GLY A 9 -4.77 -14.58 16.91
N GLY A 10 -4.62 -15.33 15.83
CA GLY A 10 -3.37 -16.07 15.56
C GLY A 10 -2.15 -15.16 15.43
N LEU A 11 -2.24 -14.12 14.62
CA LEU A 11 -1.17 -13.12 14.46
C LEU A 11 -1.08 -12.22 15.70
N THR A 12 -2.20 -11.83 16.31
CA THR A 12 -2.26 -11.06 17.56
C THR A 12 -1.42 -11.71 18.65
N ARG A 13 -1.60 -13.03 18.86
CA ARG A 13 -0.84 -13.81 19.84
C ARG A 13 0.65 -13.78 19.54
N ALA A 14 1.04 -13.95 18.27
CA ALA A 14 2.43 -13.93 17.85
C ALA A 14 3.08 -12.56 18.09
N LEU A 15 2.36 -11.46 17.80
CA LEU A 15 2.83 -10.09 18.05
C LEU A 15 3.07 -9.84 19.55
N LEU A 16 2.12 -10.24 20.38
CA LEU A 16 2.23 -10.09 21.83
C LEU A 16 3.37 -10.95 22.42
N ALA A 17 3.52 -12.20 21.96
CA ALA A 17 4.60 -13.10 22.35
C ALA A 17 5.98 -12.59 21.89
N ALA A 18 6.05 -11.95 20.71
CA ALA A 18 7.26 -11.32 20.19
C ALA A 18 7.64 -10.01 20.90
N GLY A 19 6.89 -9.60 21.93
CA GLY A 19 7.23 -8.44 22.76
C GLY A 19 6.63 -7.11 22.30
N ALA A 20 5.57 -7.11 21.47
CA ALA A 20 4.86 -5.87 21.19
C ALA A 20 4.37 -5.24 22.50
N ALA A 21 4.73 -3.99 22.77
CA ALA A 21 4.34 -3.29 23.99
C ALA A 21 2.82 -3.15 24.11
N GLY A 22 2.13 -2.94 23.00
CA GLY A 22 0.67 -2.93 22.89
C GLY A 22 0.22 -3.27 21.48
N VAL A 23 -0.91 -3.95 21.37
CA VAL A 23 -1.61 -4.27 20.13
C VAL A 23 -3.03 -3.72 20.22
N THR A 24 -3.40 -2.87 19.26
CA THR A 24 -4.79 -2.45 19.04
C THR A 24 -5.30 -3.19 17.81
N ALA A 25 -6.22 -4.12 18.02
CA ALA A 25 -6.76 -5.02 17.01
C ALA A 25 -8.12 -4.50 16.55
N ILE A 26 -8.28 -4.21 15.25
CA ILE A 26 -9.53 -3.73 14.65
C ILE A 26 -10.20 -4.90 13.95
N GLU A 27 -11.35 -5.34 14.45
CA GLU A 27 -12.12 -6.48 13.93
C GLU A 27 -13.59 -6.14 13.86
N ARG A 28 -14.24 -6.54 12.78
CA ARG A 28 -15.68 -6.29 12.58
C ARG A 28 -16.57 -7.51 12.78
N ASP A 29 -16.00 -8.72 12.80
CA ASP A 29 -16.77 -9.96 13.03
C ASP A 29 -16.90 -10.19 14.54
N ASP A 30 -18.14 -10.08 15.06
CA ASP A 30 -18.42 -10.22 16.49
C ASP A 30 -17.94 -11.54 17.08
N ARG A 31 -17.96 -12.64 16.30
CA ARG A 31 -17.46 -13.96 16.73
C ARG A 31 -15.95 -13.93 16.94
N CYS A 32 -15.23 -13.20 16.09
CA CYS A 32 -13.79 -13.01 16.25
C CYS A 32 -13.48 -12.07 17.41
N VAL A 33 -14.26 -11.01 17.58
CA VAL A 33 -14.17 -10.11 18.75
C VAL A 33 -14.37 -10.88 20.05
N GLU A 34 -15.36 -11.78 20.12
CA GLU A 34 -15.59 -12.64 21.27
C GLU A 34 -14.41 -13.59 21.51
N ALA A 35 -13.91 -14.26 20.48
CA ALA A 35 -12.74 -15.15 20.58
C ALA A 35 -11.47 -14.43 21.07
N LEU A 36 -11.31 -13.16 20.75
CA LEU A 36 -10.17 -12.35 21.19
C LEU A 36 -10.20 -12.02 22.69
N GLN A 37 -11.36 -12.16 23.37
CA GLN A 37 -11.46 -11.85 24.80
C GLN A 37 -10.58 -12.75 25.67
N GLU A 38 -10.33 -13.99 25.26
CA GLU A 38 -9.37 -14.86 25.94
C GLU A 38 -7.95 -14.29 25.90
N LEU A 39 -7.55 -13.71 24.75
CA LEU A 39 -6.24 -13.04 24.61
C LEU A 39 -6.19 -11.75 25.41
N VAL A 40 -7.28 -10.96 25.45
CA VAL A 40 -7.36 -9.75 26.28
C VAL A 40 -7.14 -10.11 27.75
N ALA A 41 -7.77 -11.17 28.23
CA ALA A 41 -7.58 -11.65 29.61
C ALA A 41 -6.14 -12.16 29.87
N ALA A 42 -5.51 -12.82 28.88
CA ALA A 42 -4.14 -13.33 29.00
C ALA A 42 -3.07 -12.24 28.91
N TYR A 43 -3.37 -11.09 28.29
CA TYR A 43 -2.42 -9.97 28.08
C TYR A 43 -3.03 -8.64 28.57
N PRO A 44 -3.33 -8.50 29.88
CA PRO A 44 -4.00 -7.34 30.43
C PRO A 44 -3.21 -6.05 30.16
N GLY A 45 -3.90 -5.02 29.66
CA GLY A 45 -3.31 -3.72 29.29
C GLY A 45 -2.45 -3.71 28.02
N ARG A 46 -2.21 -4.88 27.39
CA ARG A 46 -1.39 -4.96 26.16
C ARG A 46 -2.21 -5.24 24.89
N LEU A 47 -3.42 -5.76 25.02
CA LEU A 47 -4.32 -5.97 23.90
C LEU A 47 -5.59 -5.14 24.08
N HIS A 48 -5.92 -4.34 23.07
CA HIS A 48 -7.16 -3.60 22.95
C HIS A 48 -7.88 -4.02 21.68
N VAL A 49 -9.12 -4.48 21.79
CA VAL A 49 -9.95 -4.88 20.65
C VAL A 49 -10.94 -3.77 20.35
N VAL A 50 -11.01 -3.35 19.10
CA VAL A 50 -11.95 -2.34 18.58
C VAL A 50 -12.88 -3.04 17.60
N ALA A 51 -14.15 -3.15 17.96
CA ALA A 51 -15.20 -3.82 17.17
C ALA A 51 -15.74 -2.87 16.09
N GLU A 52 -14.97 -2.68 14.99
CA GLU A 52 -15.27 -1.71 13.95
C GLU A 52 -14.80 -2.20 12.56
N ASP A 53 -15.37 -1.62 11.49
CA ASP A 53 -14.86 -1.82 10.14
C ASP A 53 -13.62 -0.95 9.90
N ALA A 54 -12.51 -1.57 9.53
CA ALA A 54 -11.27 -0.88 9.21
C ALA A 54 -11.39 0.15 8.07
N LEU A 55 -12.39 0.01 7.20
CA LEU A 55 -12.71 1.02 6.18
C LEU A 55 -13.43 2.24 6.76
N GLY A 56 -14.08 2.13 7.92
CA GLY A 56 -14.83 3.20 8.59
C GLY A 56 -14.00 4.03 9.55
N ILE A 57 -12.87 3.50 10.06
CA ILE A 57 -12.08 4.12 11.12
C ILE A 57 -10.72 4.62 10.62
N ASP A 58 -10.22 5.69 11.23
CA ASP A 58 -8.83 6.12 11.06
C ASP A 58 -7.96 5.50 12.17
N PRO A 59 -7.08 4.55 11.86
CA PRO A 59 -6.24 3.90 12.88
C PRO A 59 -5.37 4.87 13.69
N LYS A 60 -5.07 6.05 13.16
CA LYS A 60 -4.27 7.07 13.85
C LYS A 60 -4.97 7.63 15.09
N SER A 61 -6.30 7.64 15.10
CA SER A 61 -7.08 8.13 16.23
C SER A 61 -7.05 7.19 17.44
N LEU A 62 -6.68 5.92 17.23
CA LEU A 62 -6.73 4.87 18.26
C LEU A 62 -5.43 4.72 19.05
N VAL A 63 -4.30 5.09 18.45
CA VAL A 63 -2.98 4.80 19.04
C VAL A 63 -2.07 6.01 18.87
N PRO A 64 -1.35 6.46 19.91
CA PRO A 64 -0.33 7.51 19.77
C PRO A 64 0.84 7.04 18.92
N ALA A 65 1.61 7.99 18.38
CA ALA A 65 2.88 7.67 17.70
C ALA A 65 3.92 7.18 18.73
N PRO A 66 4.88 6.34 18.33
CA PRO A 66 5.06 5.74 16.99
C PRO A 66 4.07 4.59 16.72
N ARG A 67 3.63 4.47 15.46
CA ARG A 67 2.62 3.47 15.04
C ARG A 67 3.17 2.53 14.00
N LYS A 68 2.89 1.23 14.13
CA LYS A 68 3.13 0.22 13.10
C LYS A 68 1.82 -0.46 12.76
N ILE A 69 1.53 -0.64 11.48
CA ILE A 69 0.41 -1.49 11.06
C ILE A 69 0.97 -2.86 10.68
N VAL A 70 0.37 -3.91 11.22
CA VAL A 70 0.65 -5.29 10.85
C VAL A 70 -0.67 -5.97 10.52
N ALA A 71 -0.81 -6.57 9.34
CA ALA A 71 -2.09 -7.17 8.97
C ALA A 71 -1.96 -8.29 7.93
N ASN A 72 -2.77 -9.32 8.15
CA ASN A 72 -3.14 -10.31 7.14
C ASN A 72 -4.51 -9.92 6.57
N LEU A 73 -4.53 -8.98 5.64
CA LEU A 73 -5.76 -8.39 5.13
C LEU A 73 -6.51 -9.32 4.18
N PRO A 74 -7.86 -9.31 4.20
CA PRO A 74 -8.64 -9.84 3.09
C PRO A 74 -8.24 -9.15 1.79
N TYR A 75 -7.97 -9.95 0.74
CA TYR A 75 -7.37 -9.42 -0.51
C TYR A 75 -8.24 -8.36 -1.21
N ASN A 76 -9.56 -8.43 -1.05
CA ASN A 76 -10.49 -7.49 -1.67
C ASN A 76 -10.41 -6.07 -1.10
N ILE A 77 -9.91 -5.88 0.13
CA ILE A 77 -9.78 -4.56 0.76
C ILE A 77 -8.33 -4.11 0.95
N ALA A 78 -7.37 -5.01 0.81
CA ALA A 78 -5.96 -4.76 1.10
C ALA A 78 -5.39 -3.55 0.34
N THR A 79 -5.63 -3.48 -0.99
CA THR A 79 -5.16 -2.36 -1.81
C THR A 79 -5.89 -1.06 -1.48
N THR A 80 -7.18 -1.11 -1.19
CA THR A 80 -7.98 0.06 -0.80
C THR A 80 -7.47 0.67 0.50
N LEU A 81 -7.23 -0.16 1.52
CA LEU A 81 -6.66 0.28 2.79
C LEU A 81 -5.25 0.85 2.61
N LEU A 82 -4.39 0.18 1.84
CA LEU A 82 -3.06 0.69 1.53
C LEU A 82 -3.11 2.08 0.91
N LEU A 83 -3.91 2.28 -0.15
CA LEU A 83 -4.04 3.57 -0.83
C LEU A 83 -4.54 4.67 0.12
N ARG A 84 -5.43 4.33 1.05
CA ARG A 84 -5.90 5.25 2.09
C ARG A 84 -4.77 5.64 3.06
N TRP A 85 -3.97 4.68 3.54
CA TRP A 85 -2.84 4.97 4.43
C TRP A 85 -1.71 5.73 3.76
N LEU A 86 -1.56 5.60 2.44
CA LEU A 86 -0.61 6.42 1.65
C LEU A 86 -0.97 7.91 1.62
N LEU A 87 -2.19 8.31 1.99
CA LEU A 87 -2.57 9.74 2.07
C LEU A 87 -1.80 10.45 3.20
N ASP A 88 -1.47 9.73 4.25
CA ASP A 88 -0.72 10.25 5.40
C ASP A 88 0.22 9.15 5.94
N LEU A 89 1.08 8.64 5.05
CA LEU A 89 1.97 7.52 5.38
C LEU A 89 2.98 7.89 6.47
N ALA A 90 3.38 9.16 6.56
CA ALA A 90 4.29 9.67 7.58
C ALA A 90 3.74 9.52 9.02
N ALA A 91 2.43 9.30 9.19
CA ALA A 91 1.85 8.99 10.49
C ALA A 91 2.23 7.61 11.04
N TYR A 92 2.84 6.76 10.22
CA TYR A 92 3.23 5.40 10.57
C TYR A 92 4.74 5.20 10.45
N GLU A 93 5.32 4.43 11.33
CA GLU A 93 6.73 4.02 11.26
C GLU A 93 6.93 2.97 10.15
N SER A 94 5.99 2.04 10.03
CA SER A 94 5.97 1.04 8.97
C SER A 94 4.61 0.36 8.83
N LEU A 95 4.36 -0.18 7.63
CA LEU A 95 3.27 -1.10 7.37
C LEU A 95 3.86 -2.45 6.99
N THR A 96 3.45 -3.53 7.66
CA THR A 96 3.82 -4.91 7.32
C THR A 96 2.55 -5.66 6.95
N LEU A 97 2.35 -5.85 5.65
CA LEU A 97 1.06 -6.28 5.10
C LEU A 97 1.23 -7.52 4.23
N MET A 98 0.24 -8.39 4.27
CA MET A 98 0.18 -9.54 3.40
C MET A 98 -0.69 -9.25 2.18
N PHE A 99 -0.14 -9.55 1.00
CA PHE A 99 -0.82 -9.42 -0.29
C PHE A 99 -0.76 -10.73 -1.07
N GLN A 100 -1.64 -10.89 -2.05
CA GLN A 100 -1.41 -11.86 -3.11
C GLN A 100 -0.06 -11.56 -3.77
N LYS A 101 0.69 -12.61 -4.14
CA LYS A 101 2.04 -12.46 -4.73
C LYS A 101 2.05 -11.50 -5.92
N GLU A 102 1.03 -11.54 -6.78
CA GLU A 102 0.91 -10.64 -7.92
C GLU A 102 0.86 -9.17 -7.49
N VAL A 103 0.09 -8.85 -6.44
CA VAL A 103 -0.02 -7.48 -5.90
C VAL A 103 1.30 -7.06 -5.26
N ALA A 104 1.93 -7.93 -4.48
CA ALA A 104 3.23 -7.66 -3.88
C ALA A 104 4.31 -7.36 -4.94
N LEU A 105 4.33 -8.13 -6.02
CA LEU A 105 5.23 -7.89 -7.16
C LEU A 105 4.97 -6.52 -7.80
N ARG A 106 3.71 -6.09 -7.92
CA ARG A 106 3.39 -4.75 -8.44
C ARG A 106 3.85 -3.64 -7.50
N LEU A 107 3.71 -3.81 -6.18
CA LEU A 107 4.15 -2.82 -5.19
C LEU A 107 5.66 -2.58 -5.25
N ALA A 108 6.46 -3.65 -5.39
CA ALA A 108 7.93 -3.61 -5.39
C ALA A 108 8.54 -3.55 -6.81
N ALA A 109 7.71 -3.46 -7.85
CA ALA A 109 8.17 -3.53 -9.24
C ALA A 109 9.07 -2.35 -9.62
N LYS A 110 10.12 -2.64 -10.38
CA LYS A 110 11.02 -1.62 -10.97
C LYS A 110 10.56 -1.25 -12.38
N PRO A 111 10.89 -0.05 -12.87
CA PRO A 111 10.68 0.31 -14.28
C PRO A 111 11.18 -0.80 -15.24
N ARG A 112 10.50 -0.96 -16.36
CA ARG A 112 10.74 -1.98 -17.41
C ARG A 112 10.41 -3.42 -17.02
N SER A 113 9.90 -3.67 -15.79
CA SER A 113 9.37 -4.98 -15.43
C SER A 113 7.90 -5.12 -15.82
N SER A 114 7.46 -6.36 -16.08
CA SER A 114 6.07 -6.64 -16.47
C SER A 114 5.05 -6.24 -15.38
N ALA A 115 5.44 -6.28 -14.11
CA ALA A 115 4.61 -5.93 -12.98
C ALA A 115 4.53 -4.43 -12.71
N TYR A 116 5.44 -3.62 -13.27
CA TYR A 116 5.49 -2.18 -13.03
C TYR A 116 4.25 -1.48 -13.57
N GLY A 117 3.63 -0.63 -12.76
CA GLY A 117 2.40 0.04 -13.12
C GLY A 117 2.04 1.20 -12.18
N ARG A 118 0.81 1.71 -12.32
CA ARG A 118 0.31 2.84 -11.53
C ARG A 118 0.54 2.65 -10.03
N LEU A 119 0.23 1.46 -9.50
CA LEU A 119 0.39 1.16 -8.08
C LEU A 119 1.85 1.22 -7.63
N SER A 120 2.78 0.75 -8.47
CA SER A 120 4.23 0.84 -8.22
C SER A 120 4.67 2.29 -8.03
N VAL A 121 4.27 3.16 -8.95
CA VAL A 121 4.63 4.59 -8.92
C VAL A 121 4.08 5.28 -7.69
N LEU A 122 2.78 5.13 -7.43
CA LEU A 122 2.10 5.82 -6.33
C LEU A 122 2.66 5.42 -4.96
N VAL A 123 2.95 4.13 -4.76
CA VAL A 123 3.48 3.65 -3.49
C VAL A 123 4.95 4.03 -3.32
N GLN A 124 5.79 3.77 -4.35
CA GLN A 124 7.22 4.01 -4.25
C GLN A 124 7.58 5.50 -4.24
N TRP A 125 6.69 6.37 -4.68
CA TRP A 125 6.87 7.81 -4.58
C TRP A 125 7.10 8.27 -3.12
N THR A 126 6.30 7.77 -2.17
CA THR A 126 6.35 8.16 -0.75
C THR A 126 6.89 7.08 0.18
N ALA A 127 7.12 5.87 -0.32
CA ALA A 127 7.55 4.73 0.49
C ALA A 127 8.70 3.94 -0.13
N GLN A 128 9.49 3.32 0.75
CA GLN A 128 10.34 2.19 0.39
C GLN A 128 9.52 0.90 0.56
N VAL A 129 9.55 0.04 -0.45
CA VAL A 129 8.81 -1.23 -0.48
C VAL A 129 9.77 -2.40 -0.54
N THR A 130 9.64 -3.33 0.40
CA THR A 130 10.44 -4.55 0.47
C THR A 130 9.54 -5.77 0.53
N ALA A 131 9.62 -6.64 -0.46
CA ALA A 131 9.03 -7.97 -0.39
C ALA A 131 9.91 -8.84 0.51
N LEU A 132 9.35 -9.36 1.61
CA LEU A 132 10.12 -10.08 2.63
C LEU A 132 10.22 -11.57 2.30
N PHE A 133 9.09 -12.27 2.22
CA PHE A 133 9.04 -13.70 1.90
C PHE A 133 7.65 -14.13 1.43
N ASP A 134 7.61 -15.26 0.74
CA ASP A 134 6.40 -15.88 0.25
C ASP A 134 5.83 -16.89 1.26
N LEU A 135 4.50 -16.96 1.32
CA LEU A 135 3.75 -17.94 2.08
C LEU A 135 2.90 -18.80 1.14
N ALA A 136 3.14 -20.10 1.17
CA ALA A 136 2.37 -21.03 0.35
C ALA A 136 0.91 -21.11 0.82
N PRO A 137 -0.05 -21.41 -0.07
CA PRO A 137 -1.46 -21.55 0.30
C PRO A 137 -1.72 -22.48 1.49
N ARG A 138 -0.97 -23.57 1.61
CA ARG A 138 -1.08 -24.54 2.72
C ARG A 138 -0.79 -23.96 4.12
N ALA A 139 -0.24 -22.75 4.21
CA ALA A 139 0.01 -22.06 5.47
C ALA A 139 -1.26 -21.42 6.08
N PHE A 140 -2.39 -21.49 5.37
CA PHE A 140 -3.63 -20.84 5.76
C PHE A 140 -4.79 -21.82 5.86
N VAL A 141 -5.76 -21.51 6.73
CA VAL A 141 -7.02 -22.25 6.86
C VAL A 141 -8.18 -21.23 6.88
N PRO A 142 -9.06 -21.24 5.85
CA PRO A 142 -8.98 -22.02 4.61
C PRO A 142 -7.82 -21.57 3.71
N ALA A 143 -7.30 -22.49 2.91
CA ALA A 143 -6.20 -22.20 2.00
C ALA A 143 -6.65 -21.27 0.86
N PRO A 144 -5.95 -20.15 0.58
CA PRO A 144 -6.21 -19.32 -0.58
C PRO A 144 -5.81 -20.03 -1.88
N LYS A 145 -6.32 -19.54 -3.01
CA LYS A 145 -5.99 -20.13 -4.33
C LYS A 145 -4.58 -19.77 -4.84
N VAL A 146 -3.93 -18.78 -4.24
CA VAL A 146 -2.66 -18.21 -4.71
C VAL A 146 -1.68 -18.03 -3.57
N THR A 147 -0.39 -18.01 -3.89
CA THR A 147 0.69 -17.67 -2.96
C THR A 147 0.50 -16.22 -2.45
N SER A 148 0.76 -16.02 -1.18
CA SER A 148 0.82 -14.70 -0.54
C SER A 148 2.27 -14.27 -0.36
N THR A 149 2.50 -12.97 -0.31
CA THR A 149 3.82 -12.40 0.00
C THR A 149 3.67 -11.37 1.09
N LEU A 150 4.51 -11.43 2.11
CA LEU A 150 4.62 -10.41 3.13
C LEU A 150 5.45 -9.25 2.59
N VAL A 151 4.91 -8.04 2.71
CA VAL A 151 5.53 -6.81 2.21
C VAL A 151 5.67 -5.82 3.34
N ARG A 152 6.86 -5.25 3.48
CA ARG A 152 7.14 -4.12 4.35
C ARG A 152 7.16 -2.84 3.55
N ILE A 153 6.46 -1.82 4.03
CA ILE A 153 6.33 -0.50 3.43
C ILE A 153 6.74 0.51 4.50
N GLU A 154 7.79 1.27 4.22
CA GLU A 154 8.36 2.26 5.13
C GLU A 154 8.25 3.64 4.50
N PRO A 155 7.71 4.64 5.22
CA PRO A 155 7.64 6.00 4.71
C PRO A 155 9.05 6.53 4.41
N ARG A 156 9.18 7.27 3.33
CA ARG A 156 10.37 8.09 3.08
C ARG A 156 10.29 9.36 3.91
N ALA A 157 11.43 9.89 4.32
CA ALA A 157 11.49 11.21 4.96
C ALA A 157 10.94 12.31 4.03
N GLU A 158 11.23 12.18 2.73
CA GLU A 158 10.69 13.01 1.65
C GLU A 158 10.30 12.13 0.47
N PRO A 159 9.29 12.51 -0.33
CA PRO A 159 8.98 11.83 -1.57
C PRO A 159 10.18 11.80 -2.53
N LEU A 160 10.27 10.78 -3.40
CA LEU A 160 11.37 10.64 -4.37
C LEU A 160 11.59 11.88 -5.26
N ALA A 161 10.52 12.60 -5.56
CA ALA A 161 10.58 13.91 -6.21
C ALA A 161 9.32 14.71 -5.85
N PRO A 162 9.40 16.05 -5.77
CA PRO A 162 8.24 16.88 -5.45
C PRO A 162 7.24 16.89 -6.61
N CYS A 163 5.96 16.69 -6.29
CA CYS A 163 4.82 16.95 -7.19
C CYS A 163 3.53 16.93 -6.36
N ARG A 164 2.42 17.38 -6.96
CA ARG A 164 1.11 17.21 -6.36
C ARG A 164 0.61 15.79 -6.60
N ARG A 165 0.04 15.18 -5.58
CA ARG A 165 -0.48 13.82 -5.63
C ARG A 165 -1.55 13.64 -6.71
N GLU A 166 -2.48 14.59 -6.78
CA GLU A 166 -3.58 14.57 -7.73
C GLU A 166 -3.08 14.53 -9.18
N ASP A 167 -2.03 15.31 -9.48
CA ASP A 167 -1.45 15.34 -10.82
C ASP A 167 -0.65 14.07 -11.11
N LEU A 168 0.05 13.51 -10.13
CA LEU A 168 0.72 12.22 -10.27
C LEU A 168 -0.30 11.09 -10.53
N GLU A 169 -1.43 11.10 -9.83
CA GLU A 169 -2.53 10.15 -10.05
C GLU A 169 -3.14 10.29 -11.44
N ARG A 170 -3.31 11.51 -11.94
CA ARG A 170 -3.83 11.80 -13.29
C ARG A 170 -2.87 11.30 -14.38
N VAL A 171 -1.60 11.69 -14.33
CA VAL A 171 -0.62 11.27 -15.35
C VAL A 171 -0.37 9.77 -15.34
N THR A 172 -0.32 9.13 -14.17
CA THR A 172 -0.12 7.69 -14.09
C THR A 172 -1.36 6.92 -14.55
N ALA A 173 -2.58 7.40 -14.27
CA ALA A 173 -3.81 6.80 -14.75
C ALA A 173 -3.89 6.86 -16.29
N ALA A 174 -3.59 8.00 -16.89
CA ALA A 174 -3.56 8.18 -18.34
C ALA A 174 -2.50 7.29 -19.00
N ALA A 175 -1.26 7.35 -18.50
CA ALA A 175 -0.13 6.63 -19.07
C ALA A 175 -0.32 5.10 -19.01
N PHE A 176 -0.74 4.54 -17.88
CA PHE A 176 -0.95 3.11 -17.71
C PHE A 176 -2.32 2.63 -18.18
N GLY A 177 -3.28 3.52 -18.39
CA GLY A 177 -4.58 3.20 -18.99
C GLY A 177 -4.46 2.64 -20.41
N GLN A 178 -3.40 3.02 -21.12
CA GLN A 178 -3.05 2.51 -22.44
C GLN A 178 -1.58 2.01 -22.48
N ARG A 179 -1.21 1.10 -21.58
CA ARG A 179 0.14 0.63 -21.30
C ARG A 179 0.97 0.32 -22.54
N ARG A 180 0.37 -0.27 -23.61
CA ARG A 180 1.08 -0.66 -24.84
C ARG A 180 1.31 0.48 -25.82
N LYS A 181 0.73 1.65 -25.60
CA LYS A 181 0.88 2.83 -26.46
C LYS A 181 2.07 3.68 -25.99
N MET A 182 2.64 4.44 -26.95
CA MET A 182 3.61 5.48 -26.66
C MET A 182 2.98 6.60 -25.82
N LEU A 183 3.76 7.31 -25.01
CA LEU A 183 3.28 8.37 -24.12
C LEU A 183 2.51 9.47 -24.85
N ARG A 184 2.97 9.88 -26.06
CA ARG A 184 2.23 10.84 -26.91
C ARG A 184 0.79 10.41 -27.22
N GLN A 185 0.48 9.11 -27.13
CA GLN A 185 -0.87 8.59 -27.36
C GLN A 185 -1.62 8.37 -26.05
N SER A 186 -0.96 7.75 -25.04
CA SER A 186 -1.62 7.43 -23.78
C SER A 186 -1.97 8.67 -22.97
N LEU A 187 -1.17 9.73 -23.03
CA LEU A 187 -1.40 10.97 -22.29
C LEU A 187 -2.48 11.88 -22.90
N LYS A 188 -3.03 11.59 -24.08
CA LYS A 188 -4.15 12.37 -24.65
C LYS A 188 -5.36 12.49 -23.72
N SER A 189 -5.55 11.52 -22.84
CA SER A 189 -6.64 11.51 -21.85
C SER A 189 -6.39 12.37 -20.61
N VAL A 190 -5.22 12.99 -20.47
CA VAL A 190 -4.88 13.78 -19.28
C VAL A 190 -5.51 15.18 -19.30
N GLY A 191 -6.01 15.62 -20.47
CA GLY A 191 -6.65 16.94 -20.62
C GLY A 191 -5.68 18.07 -21.03
N ALA A 192 -4.46 17.72 -21.44
CA ALA A 192 -3.46 18.64 -22.00
C ALA A 192 -2.85 18.05 -23.26
N ASP A 193 -2.24 18.88 -24.10
CA ASP A 193 -1.47 18.39 -25.26
C ASP A 193 -0.26 17.58 -24.77
N PRO A 194 -0.10 16.31 -25.17
CA PRO A 194 1.00 15.48 -24.72
C PRO A 194 2.40 15.97 -25.15
N GLU A 195 2.54 16.59 -26.32
CA GLU A 195 3.88 16.95 -26.85
C GLU A 195 4.54 18.07 -26.03
N PRO A 196 3.89 19.23 -25.78
CA PRO A 196 4.44 20.24 -24.87
C PRO A 196 4.66 19.72 -23.44
N LEU A 197 3.73 18.90 -22.94
CA LEU A 197 3.81 18.28 -21.62
C LEU A 197 5.05 17.41 -21.49
N LEU A 198 5.32 16.53 -22.45
CA LEU A 198 6.46 15.64 -22.48
C LEU A 198 7.77 16.41 -22.67
N ALA A 199 7.78 17.42 -23.55
CA ALA A 199 8.94 18.29 -23.75
C ALA A 199 9.32 19.05 -22.47
N SER A 200 8.34 19.62 -21.77
CA SER A 200 8.55 20.31 -20.49
C SER A 200 9.10 19.38 -19.39
N ALA A 201 8.71 18.11 -19.41
CA ALA A 201 9.21 17.10 -18.50
C ALA A 201 10.56 16.47 -18.93
N GLY A 202 11.08 16.80 -20.12
CA GLY A 202 12.31 16.23 -20.67
C GLY A 202 12.16 14.73 -21.06
N ILE A 203 10.96 14.32 -21.50
CA ILE A 203 10.65 12.91 -21.77
C ILE A 203 10.35 12.71 -23.25
N GLU A 204 11.02 11.73 -23.86
CA GLU A 204 10.82 11.35 -25.26
C GLU A 204 9.38 10.83 -25.50
N PRO A 205 8.62 11.41 -26.48
CA PRO A 205 7.22 11.08 -26.73
C PRO A 205 6.97 9.64 -27.19
N THR A 206 7.99 8.96 -27.67
CA THR A 206 7.93 7.57 -28.17
C THR A 206 8.08 6.52 -27.10
N ARG A 207 8.53 6.90 -25.91
CA ARG A 207 8.63 6.00 -24.74
C ARG A 207 7.24 5.51 -24.29
N ARG A 208 7.23 4.43 -23.55
CA ARG A 208 6.02 3.85 -22.93
C ARG A 208 6.02 4.10 -21.43
N ALA A 209 4.83 4.04 -20.81
CA ALA A 209 4.65 4.24 -19.38
C ALA A 209 5.56 3.37 -18.50
N GLU A 210 5.74 2.11 -18.88
CA GLU A 210 6.55 1.15 -18.11
C GLU A 210 8.06 1.46 -18.11
N GLU A 211 8.52 2.34 -18.96
CA GLU A 211 9.93 2.72 -19.07
C GLU A 211 10.31 3.90 -18.17
N LEU A 212 9.30 4.64 -17.67
CA LEU A 212 9.52 5.82 -16.86
C LEU A 212 9.84 5.46 -15.40
N SER A 213 10.78 6.20 -14.82
CA SER A 213 11.00 6.16 -13.38
C SER A 213 9.90 6.90 -12.63
N VAL A 214 9.86 6.75 -11.31
CA VAL A 214 8.92 7.50 -10.44
C VAL A 214 9.18 9.00 -10.54
N GLU A 215 10.45 9.42 -10.57
CA GLU A 215 10.87 10.81 -10.69
C GLU A 215 10.45 11.44 -12.02
N GLU A 216 10.50 10.67 -13.11
CA GLU A 216 10.02 11.09 -14.42
C GLU A 216 8.50 11.27 -14.43
N PHE A 217 7.74 10.40 -13.75
CA PHE A 217 6.31 10.63 -13.54
C PHE A 217 6.01 11.88 -12.71
N CYS A 218 6.84 12.15 -11.70
CA CYS A 218 6.72 13.40 -10.92
C CYS A 218 7.04 14.64 -11.78
N ALA A 219 7.99 14.55 -12.72
CA ALA A 219 8.27 15.62 -13.67
C ALA A 219 7.07 15.89 -14.58
N LEU A 220 6.41 14.84 -15.10
CA LEU A 220 5.15 14.96 -15.86
C LEU A 220 4.03 15.60 -15.02
N ALA A 221 3.91 15.20 -13.76
CA ALA A 221 2.92 15.77 -12.85
C ALA A 221 3.14 17.27 -12.61
N ARG A 222 4.39 17.70 -12.44
CA ARG A 222 4.72 19.14 -12.33
C ARG A 222 4.43 19.89 -13.62
N ALA A 223 4.79 19.33 -14.76
CA ALA A 223 4.52 19.95 -16.07
C ALA A 223 3.01 20.10 -16.33
N LEU A 224 2.18 19.18 -15.84
CA LEU A 224 0.73 19.24 -15.95
C LEU A 224 0.11 20.35 -15.06
N ALA A 225 0.76 20.69 -13.95
CA ALA A 225 0.28 21.70 -13.01
C ALA A 225 0.72 23.13 -13.37
N ALA A 226 1.69 23.28 -14.29
CA ALA A 226 2.20 24.58 -14.76
C ALA A 226 1.26 25.22 -15.78
#